data_b0d61ce0323216c5728f0a19169d8f45
#
_entry.id   b0d61ce0323216c5728f0a19169d8f45
#
_cell.length_a   1.000
_cell.length_b   1.000
_cell.length_c   1.000
_cell.angle_alpha   90.00
_cell.angle_beta   90.00
_cell.angle_gamma   90.00
#
_symmetry.space_group_name_H-M   'P 1'
#
loop_
_entity.id
_entity.type
_entity.pdbx_description
1 polymer ?
#
loop_
_entity_poly.entity_id
_entity_poly.type
_entity_poly.pdbx_seq_one_letter_code
_entity_poly.pdbx_strand_id
1 'polypeptide(L)'
;MQNKSFIYYRKSEYGKCADCNEDNTQPAWCISCDPDKATRWTSGNKDIDDCMKSFQLRTWRYEDVIEWIPFDRLSVVEEIGKGGFGSVYRATWLDGIRRKVEKINNGNYKRAREASSIVALKTLPEGSLKEFENHMKCILFNSQLKIYGLTQNSKNRYFMVLQYADSGNLYKFLRTKFQEVNWKTKLKLLKDISYDLYQIHRAGYIHADFHSGNILQDKHLSTTLQSYITDLGLSKNTNENDSEGEIYGVMPYVAPEVLLGQKFTKAADIYSFGVIMSEISTGQRPFDGQNFDIKLAVKICKGLKPEFAPGTPDCYIELANQCMNLNSQKRPSASKIWSLLEEWNESNKVKKQFLEADKQLKAFIFN
;
A
#
# COMPACT_ATOMS: atom_id res chain seq x y z
N MET A 1 -25.46 6.86 6.52
CA MET A 1 -24.72 6.76 5.24
C MET A 1 -25.62 6.14 4.22
N GLN A 2 -25.98 6.88 3.17
CA GLN A 2 -26.91 6.39 2.15
C GLN A 2 -26.28 5.19 1.43
N ASN A 3 -26.98 4.05 1.46
CA ASN A 3 -26.74 2.90 0.59
C ASN A 3 -26.87 3.38 -0.87
N LYS A 4 -25.77 3.79 -1.49
CA LYS A 4 -25.71 3.79 -2.94
C LYS A 4 -25.69 2.31 -3.35
N SER A 5 -26.86 1.78 -3.70
CA SER A 5 -26.97 0.55 -4.46
C SER A 5 -26.16 0.75 -5.73
N PHE A 6 -25.04 0.08 -5.84
CA PHE A 6 -24.25 0.08 -7.07
C PHE A 6 -25.09 -0.65 -8.12
N ILE A 7 -25.68 0.11 -9.05
CA ILE A 7 -26.38 -0.44 -10.20
C ILE A 7 -25.30 -1.00 -11.12
N TYR A 8 -25.12 -2.32 -11.09
CA TYR A 8 -24.27 -3.01 -12.06
C TYR A 8 -24.96 -2.98 -13.41
N TYR A 9 -24.40 -2.23 -14.34
CA TYR A 9 -24.89 -2.23 -15.71
C TYR A 9 -24.44 -3.52 -16.39
N ARG A 10 -25.41 -4.41 -16.62
CA ARG A 10 -25.23 -5.55 -17.50
C ARG A 10 -25.15 -5.06 -18.94
N LYS A 11 -24.24 -5.63 -19.73
CA LYS A 11 -24.05 -5.22 -21.12
C LYS A 11 -24.08 -6.43 -22.03
N SER A 12 -24.92 -6.36 -23.06
CA SER A 12 -25.04 -7.44 -24.07
C SER A 12 -23.70 -7.71 -24.79
N GLU A 13 -22.86 -6.70 -24.94
CA GLU A 13 -21.52 -6.85 -25.52
C GLU A 13 -20.58 -7.75 -24.70
N TYR A 14 -20.89 -8.00 -23.43
CA TYR A 14 -20.12 -8.87 -22.54
C TYR A 14 -20.58 -10.34 -22.60
N GLY A 15 -21.59 -10.66 -23.41
CA GLY A 15 -22.17 -12.00 -23.55
C GLY A 15 -23.09 -12.38 -22.39
N LYS A 16 -23.74 -13.53 -22.52
CA LYS A 16 -24.66 -14.09 -21.52
C LYS A 16 -23.91 -14.86 -20.43
N CYS A 17 -24.39 -14.73 -19.20
CA CYS A 17 -23.95 -15.57 -18.08
C CYS A 17 -24.48 -16.99 -18.27
N ALA A 18 -23.61 -17.99 -18.13
CA ALA A 18 -24.02 -19.40 -18.27
C ALA A 18 -24.97 -19.87 -17.18
N ASP A 19 -24.94 -19.22 -15.99
CA ASP A 19 -25.73 -19.65 -14.83
C ASP A 19 -27.11 -18.97 -14.76
N CYS A 20 -27.17 -17.63 -14.94
CA CYS A 20 -28.43 -16.89 -14.81
C CYS A 20 -29.04 -16.47 -16.16
N ASN A 21 -28.36 -16.71 -17.28
CA ASN A 21 -28.75 -16.33 -18.64
C ASN A 21 -28.98 -14.82 -18.86
N GLU A 22 -28.62 -13.99 -17.87
CA GLU A 22 -28.60 -12.53 -18.00
C GLU A 22 -27.32 -12.06 -18.67
N ASP A 23 -27.31 -10.82 -19.16
CA ASP A 23 -26.06 -10.21 -19.66
C ASP A 23 -25.02 -10.13 -18.56
N ASN A 24 -23.75 -10.38 -18.89
CA ASN A 24 -22.66 -10.28 -17.94
C ASN A 24 -22.48 -8.83 -17.43
N THR A 25 -21.97 -8.69 -16.21
CA THR A 25 -21.65 -7.40 -15.61
C THR A 25 -20.29 -6.87 -16.04
N GLN A 26 -19.43 -7.77 -16.53
CA GLN A 26 -18.16 -7.50 -17.19
C GLN A 26 -17.91 -8.54 -18.28
N PRO A 27 -16.95 -8.31 -19.18
CA PRO A 27 -16.63 -9.30 -20.21
C PRO A 27 -16.42 -10.69 -19.64
N ALA A 28 -17.22 -11.66 -20.10
CA ALA A 28 -17.21 -13.06 -19.67
C ALA A 28 -17.37 -13.30 -18.14
N TRP A 29 -17.88 -12.35 -17.39
CA TRP A 29 -18.05 -12.49 -15.94
C TRP A 29 -19.34 -11.86 -15.44
N CYS A 30 -20.02 -12.57 -14.56
CA CYS A 30 -21.22 -12.12 -13.88
C CYS A 30 -20.96 -12.05 -12.36
N ILE A 31 -21.04 -10.88 -11.78
CA ILE A 31 -20.80 -10.66 -10.34
C ILE A 31 -21.75 -11.48 -9.46
N SER A 32 -23.01 -11.67 -9.91
CA SER A 32 -24.01 -12.41 -9.15
C SER A 32 -23.78 -13.92 -9.14
N CYS A 33 -23.14 -14.43 -10.19
CA CYS A 33 -23.00 -15.85 -10.47
C CYS A 33 -21.54 -16.30 -10.62
N ASP A 34 -20.59 -15.57 -10.03
CA ASP A 34 -19.17 -15.90 -10.19
C ASP A 34 -18.95 -17.41 -10.15
N PRO A 35 -18.57 -18.07 -11.27
CA PRO A 35 -18.50 -19.53 -11.35
C PRO A 35 -17.47 -20.15 -10.41
N ASP A 36 -16.48 -19.36 -9.95
CA ASP A 36 -15.51 -19.82 -8.98
C ASP A 36 -16.07 -19.79 -7.53
N LYS A 37 -17.29 -19.25 -7.35
CA LYS A 37 -17.93 -19.08 -6.06
C LYS A 37 -18.23 -20.39 -5.34
N ALA A 38 -18.70 -21.39 -6.08
CA ALA A 38 -19.23 -22.63 -5.49
C ALA A 38 -18.16 -23.51 -4.83
N THR A 39 -16.89 -23.39 -5.23
CA THR A 39 -15.81 -24.27 -4.80
C THR A 39 -14.89 -23.70 -3.74
N ARG A 40 -14.96 -22.37 -3.46
CA ARG A 40 -13.92 -21.67 -2.66
C ARG A 40 -14.50 -20.59 -1.74
N TRP A 41 -15.77 -20.73 -1.39
CA TRP A 41 -16.51 -19.62 -0.80
C TRP A 41 -16.57 -19.62 0.72
N THR A 42 -16.43 -20.75 1.38
CA THR A 42 -16.64 -20.83 2.82
C THR A 42 -15.38 -21.16 3.59
N SER A 43 -15.15 -20.39 4.64
CA SER A 43 -14.11 -20.64 5.64
C SER A 43 -14.58 -21.66 6.70
N GLY A 44 -15.88 -21.97 6.73
CA GLY A 44 -16.51 -22.66 7.84
C GLY A 44 -16.82 -21.77 9.04
N ASN A 45 -16.46 -20.50 8.99
CA ASN A 45 -16.78 -19.49 10.00
C ASN A 45 -17.68 -18.41 9.37
N LYS A 46 -18.89 -18.30 9.90
CA LYS A 46 -19.92 -17.41 9.35
C LYS A 46 -19.50 -15.94 9.33
N ASP A 47 -18.82 -15.45 10.37
CA ASP A 47 -18.45 -14.04 10.48
C ASP A 47 -17.39 -13.67 9.42
N ILE A 48 -16.46 -14.57 9.15
CA ILE A 48 -15.45 -14.43 8.09
C ILE A 48 -16.11 -14.46 6.71
N ASP A 49 -17.02 -15.42 6.49
CA ASP A 49 -17.72 -15.58 5.23
C ASP A 49 -18.60 -14.34 4.94
N ASP A 50 -19.30 -13.81 5.94
CA ASP A 50 -20.09 -12.59 5.82
C ASP A 50 -19.23 -11.36 5.56
N CYS A 51 -18.07 -11.25 6.23
CA CYS A 51 -17.09 -10.19 5.98
C CYS A 51 -16.57 -10.24 4.54
N MET A 52 -16.07 -11.38 4.09
CA MET A 52 -15.58 -11.56 2.72
C MET A 52 -16.64 -11.27 1.68
N LYS A 53 -17.86 -11.80 1.87
CA LYS A 53 -19.00 -11.58 0.99
C LYS A 53 -19.34 -10.10 0.84
N SER A 54 -19.27 -9.33 1.94
CA SER A 54 -19.53 -7.91 1.92
C SER A 54 -18.61 -7.14 0.97
N PHE A 55 -17.35 -7.56 0.83
CA PHE A 55 -16.37 -6.96 -0.09
C PHE A 55 -16.49 -7.52 -1.50
N GLN A 56 -16.73 -8.82 -1.66
CA GLN A 56 -16.94 -9.44 -2.96
C GLN A 56 -18.11 -8.80 -3.72
N LEU A 57 -19.22 -8.52 -3.04
CA LEU A 57 -20.38 -7.84 -3.63
C LEU A 57 -20.11 -6.40 -4.06
N ARG A 58 -18.97 -5.82 -3.70
CA ARG A 58 -18.53 -4.47 -4.10
C ARG A 58 -17.41 -4.51 -5.13
N THR A 59 -16.98 -5.69 -5.55
CA THR A 59 -15.89 -5.86 -6.50
C THR A 59 -16.40 -5.66 -7.92
N TRP A 60 -15.67 -4.88 -8.72
CA TRP A 60 -16.08 -4.50 -10.08
C TRP A 60 -15.44 -5.35 -11.18
N ARG A 61 -14.35 -6.05 -10.86
CA ARG A 61 -13.54 -6.76 -11.84
C ARG A 61 -13.26 -8.18 -11.38
N TYR A 62 -13.21 -9.09 -12.34
CA TYR A 62 -12.88 -10.49 -12.10
C TYR A 62 -11.55 -10.68 -11.38
N GLU A 63 -10.54 -9.92 -11.78
CA GLU A 63 -9.19 -9.98 -11.20
C GLU A 63 -9.08 -9.41 -9.77
N ASP A 64 -10.10 -8.68 -9.31
CA ASP A 64 -10.10 -8.06 -7.98
C ASP A 64 -10.96 -8.83 -6.96
N VAL A 65 -11.54 -9.97 -7.36
CA VAL A 65 -12.38 -10.79 -6.45
C VAL A 65 -11.49 -11.49 -5.43
N ILE A 66 -11.74 -11.24 -4.15
CA ILE A 66 -11.08 -11.95 -3.04
C ILE A 66 -11.68 -13.34 -2.84
N GLU A 67 -10.87 -14.28 -2.37
CA GLU A 67 -11.25 -15.68 -2.21
C GLU A 67 -10.91 -16.22 -0.82
N TRP A 68 -11.67 -17.19 -0.34
CA TRP A 68 -11.19 -18.10 0.69
C TRP A 68 -10.26 -19.11 0.02
N ILE A 69 -8.99 -19.12 0.42
CA ILE A 69 -7.97 -19.95 -0.21
C ILE A 69 -7.67 -21.12 0.73
N PRO A 70 -8.02 -22.37 0.38
CA PRO A 70 -7.65 -23.53 1.20
C PRO A 70 -6.13 -23.59 1.42
N PHE A 71 -5.70 -23.84 2.65
CA PHE A 71 -4.27 -23.78 3.01
C PHE A 71 -3.43 -24.82 2.28
N ASP A 72 -4.01 -25.96 1.91
CA ASP A 72 -3.38 -27.02 1.10
C ASP A 72 -3.13 -26.59 -0.35
N ARG A 73 -3.72 -25.47 -0.80
CA ARG A 73 -3.43 -24.85 -2.11
C ARG A 73 -2.24 -23.89 -2.06
N LEU A 74 -1.59 -23.75 -0.89
CA LEU A 74 -0.41 -22.94 -0.68
C LEU A 74 0.78 -23.86 -0.38
N SER A 75 1.77 -23.87 -1.25
CA SER A 75 2.97 -24.70 -1.13
C SER A 75 4.22 -23.85 -0.89
N VAL A 76 5.30 -24.49 -0.41
CA VAL A 76 6.60 -23.82 -0.18
C VAL A 76 6.43 -22.57 0.71
N VAL A 77 5.79 -22.74 1.87
CA VAL A 77 5.58 -21.65 2.81
C VAL A 77 6.87 -21.39 3.60
N GLU A 78 7.46 -20.19 3.37
CA GLU A 78 8.74 -19.78 3.96
C GLU A 78 8.55 -18.46 4.72
N GLU A 79 9.04 -18.37 5.97
CA GLU A 79 9.01 -17.12 6.73
C GLU A 79 10.04 -16.13 6.16
N ILE A 80 9.57 -14.96 5.73
CA ILE A 80 10.40 -13.90 5.12
C ILE A 80 10.52 -12.66 6.00
N GLY A 81 9.70 -12.57 7.05
CA GLY A 81 9.74 -11.45 7.99
C GLY A 81 8.94 -11.72 9.25
N LYS A 82 9.40 -11.13 10.35
CA LYS A 82 8.70 -11.13 11.63
C LYS A 82 8.81 -9.75 12.25
N GLY A 83 7.69 -9.20 12.67
CA GLY A 83 7.59 -7.87 13.28
C GLY A 83 6.61 -7.84 14.44
N GLY A 84 6.41 -6.67 15.04
CA GLY A 84 5.46 -6.46 16.14
C GLY A 84 4.01 -6.80 15.78
N PHE A 85 3.67 -6.74 14.49
CA PHE A 85 2.31 -7.01 13.98
C PHE A 85 2.15 -8.39 13.34
N GLY A 86 3.07 -9.32 13.60
CA GLY A 86 2.98 -10.69 13.14
C GLY A 86 4.12 -11.13 12.22
N SER A 87 3.99 -12.34 11.69
CA SER A 87 4.93 -12.93 10.74
C SER A 87 4.40 -12.83 9.31
N VAL A 88 5.32 -12.68 8.38
CA VAL A 88 5.04 -12.68 6.94
C VAL A 88 5.76 -13.84 6.29
N TYR A 89 5.06 -14.59 5.46
CA TYR A 89 5.56 -15.75 4.75
C TYR A 89 5.46 -15.54 3.24
N ARG A 90 6.37 -16.11 2.50
CA ARG A 90 6.28 -16.29 1.06
C ARG A 90 5.68 -17.67 0.79
N ALA A 91 4.74 -17.76 -0.14
CA ALA A 91 4.15 -19.03 -0.54
C ALA A 91 3.88 -19.06 -2.05
N THR A 92 3.73 -20.28 -2.60
CA THR A 92 3.25 -20.49 -3.98
C THR A 92 1.78 -20.89 -3.92
N TRP A 93 0.91 -20.05 -4.46
CA TRP A 93 -0.50 -20.38 -4.63
C TRP A 93 -0.68 -21.22 -5.90
N LEU A 94 -1.03 -22.48 -5.72
CA LEU A 94 -1.08 -23.48 -6.80
C LEU A 94 -2.18 -23.23 -7.84
N ASP A 95 -3.26 -22.54 -7.45
CA ASP A 95 -4.33 -22.18 -8.39
C ASP A 95 -4.03 -20.88 -9.16
N GLY A 96 -3.05 -20.11 -8.70
CA GLY A 96 -2.66 -18.83 -9.27
C GLY A 96 -3.68 -17.70 -9.08
N ILE A 97 -3.25 -16.48 -9.31
CA ILE A 97 -4.11 -15.29 -9.26
C ILE A 97 -5.04 -15.22 -10.47
N ARG A 98 -6.21 -14.59 -10.30
CA ARG A 98 -7.11 -14.27 -11.40
C ARG A 98 -6.48 -13.23 -12.32
N ARG A 99 -6.46 -13.48 -13.62
CA ARG A 99 -5.92 -12.55 -14.62
C ARG A 99 -7.02 -11.64 -15.14
N LYS A 100 -6.60 -10.47 -15.59
CA LYS A 100 -7.49 -9.57 -16.33
C LYS A 100 -8.13 -10.32 -17.50
N VAL A 101 -9.44 -10.10 -17.70
CA VAL A 101 -10.17 -10.72 -18.80
C VAL A 101 -9.64 -10.20 -20.13
N GLU A 102 -9.27 -11.09 -21.01
CA GLU A 102 -8.69 -10.80 -22.32
C GLU A 102 -9.71 -11.02 -23.44
N LYS A 103 -9.69 -10.14 -24.44
CA LYS A 103 -10.44 -10.32 -25.67
C LYS A 103 -9.66 -11.28 -26.58
N ILE A 104 -10.30 -12.36 -26.98
CA ILE A 104 -9.72 -13.34 -27.91
C ILE A 104 -10.16 -13.07 -29.37
N ASN A 105 -9.49 -13.73 -30.33
CA ASN A 105 -9.89 -13.69 -31.72
C ASN A 105 -11.36 -14.11 -31.86
N ASN A 106 -12.15 -13.41 -32.66
CA ASN A 106 -13.61 -13.52 -32.85
C ASN A 106 -14.49 -12.68 -31.92
N GLY A 107 -13.93 -11.74 -31.17
CA GLY A 107 -14.73 -10.83 -30.33
C GLY A 107 -15.18 -11.41 -28.98
N ASN A 108 -14.90 -12.66 -28.70
CA ASN A 108 -15.20 -13.32 -27.42
C ASN A 108 -14.18 -12.92 -26.34
N TYR A 109 -14.57 -13.08 -25.08
CA TYR A 109 -13.72 -12.81 -23.93
C TYR A 109 -13.37 -14.09 -23.19
N LYS A 110 -12.15 -14.18 -22.66
CA LYS A 110 -11.69 -15.32 -21.88
C LYS A 110 -11.25 -14.86 -20.50
N ARG A 111 -11.78 -15.53 -19.47
CA ARG A 111 -11.25 -15.48 -18.11
C ARG A 111 -10.08 -16.46 -18.00
N ALA A 112 -9.07 -16.09 -17.26
CA ALA A 112 -7.93 -16.96 -16.99
C ALA A 112 -7.40 -16.73 -15.57
N ARG A 113 -6.70 -17.73 -15.07
CA ARG A 113 -5.84 -17.65 -13.89
C ARG A 113 -4.40 -17.92 -14.32
N GLU A 114 -3.45 -17.48 -13.54
CA GLU A 114 -2.08 -17.93 -13.70
C GLU A 114 -2.00 -19.41 -13.33
N ALA A 115 -1.02 -20.14 -13.90
CA ALA A 115 -0.82 -21.54 -13.56
C ALA A 115 -0.46 -21.72 -12.07
N SER A 116 0.32 -20.80 -11.53
CA SER A 116 0.61 -20.63 -10.11
C SER A 116 1.12 -19.21 -9.89
N SER A 117 1.04 -18.71 -8.64
CA SER A 117 1.52 -17.36 -8.33
C SER A 117 2.23 -17.33 -6.98
N ILE A 118 3.30 -16.55 -6.89
CA ILE A 118 3.94 -16.25 -5.61
C ILE A 118 3.10 -15.21 -4.89
N VAL A 119 2.77 -15.49 -3.63
CA VAL A 119 1.97 -14.63 -2.76
C VAL A 119 2.65 -14.43 -1.42
N ALA A 120 2.28 -13.37 -0.71
CA ALA A 120 2.66 -13.16 0.68
C ALA A 120 1.50 -13.55 1.60
N LEU A 121 1.82 -14.19 2.72
CA LEU A 121 0.87 -14.54 3.77
C LEU A 121 1.23 -13.73 5.01
N LYS A 122 0.37 -12.82 5.45
CA LYS A 122 0.54 -12.07 6.68
C LYS A 122 -0.37 -12.65 7.76
N THR A 123 0.18 -13.01 8.92
CA THR A 123 -0.63 -13.46 10.04
C THR A 123 -1.54 -12.36 10.53
N LEU A 124 -2.79 -12.71 10.81
CA LEU A 124 -3.73 -11.81 11.49
C LEU A 124 -3.73 -12.08 12.99
N PRO A 125 -3.92 -11.05 13.83
CA PRO A 125 -4.13 -11.22 15.26
C PRO A 125 -5.30 -12.16 15.53
N GLU A 126 -5.20 -12.95 16.61
CA GLU A 126 -6.25 -13.89 16.97
C GLU A 126 -7.59 -13.16 17.20
N GLY A 127 -8.64 -13.67 16.56
CA GLY A 127 -10.00 -13.12 16.68
C GLY A 127 -10.22 -11.75 16.02
N SER A 128 -9.24 -11.21 15.26
CA SER A 128 -9.37 -9.89 14.64
C SER A 128 -9.15 -9.91 13.13
N LEU A 129 -10.14 -9.42 12.39
CA LEU A 129 -10.05 -9.12 10.95
C LEU A 129 -9.81 -7.63 10.67
N LYS A 130 -9.56 -6.81 11.71
CA LYS A 130 -9.49 -5.35 11.59
C LYS A 130 -8.52 -4.89 10.49
N GLU A 131 -7.34 -5.44 10.44
CA GLU A 131 -6.33 -5.09 9.43
C GLU A 131 -6.82 -5.43 8.00
N PHE A 132 -7.38 -6.64 7.82
CA PHE A 132 -7.95 -7.05 6.54
C PHE A 132 -9.08 -6.11 6.11
N GLU A 133 -10.02 -5.80 7.00
CA GLU A 133 -11.12 -4.88 6.71
C GLU A 133 -10.64 -3.47 6.36
N ASN A 134 -9.64 -2.95 7.07
CA ASN A 134 -9.07 -1.64 6.81
C ASN A 134 -8.46 -1.58 5.41
N HIS A 135 -7.66 -2.58 5.05
CA HIS A 135 -7.10 -2.70 3.69
C HIS A 135 -8.20 -2.80 2.63
N MET A 136 -9.19 -3.68 2.83
CA MET A 136 -10.30 -3.84 1.88
C MET A 136 -11.09 -2.55 1.70
N LYS A 137 -11.34 -1.79 2.77
CA LYS A 137 -11.98 -0.48 2.68
C LYS A 137 -11.13 0.52 1.88
N CYS A 138 -9.81 0.53 2.07
CA CYS A 138 -8.90 1.38 1.30
C CYS A 138 -8.84 0.96 -0.19
N ILE A 139 -8.87 -0.34 -0.49
CA ILE A 139 -8.91 -0.86 -1.87
C ILE A 139 -10.16 -0.37 -2.63
N LEU A 140 -11.31 -0.24 -1.96
CA LEU A 140 -12.51 0.36 -2.56
C LEU A 140 -12.31 1.83 -2.98
N PHE A 141 -11.27 2.50 -2.50
CA PHE A 141 -10.84 3.84 -2.87
C PHE A 141 -9.60 3.86 -3.78
N ASN A 142 -9.23 2.71 -4.35
CA ASN A 142 -8.09 2.50 -5.25
C ASN A 142 -6.70 2.53 -4.58
N SER A 143 -6.57 2.12 -3.31
CA SER A 143 -5.27 1.76 -2.75
C SER A 143 -4.62 0.65 -3.60
N GLN A 144 -3.30 0.70 -3.74
CA GLN A 144 -2.58 -0.07 -4.76
C GLN A 144 -2.25 -1.50 -4.34
N LEU A 145 -2.17 -1.78 -3.03
CA LEU A 145 -1.87 -3.13 -2.53
C LEU A 145 -2.98 -4.11 -2.93
N LYS A 146 -2.61 -5.23 -3.56
CA LYS A 146 -3.56 -6.28 -3.92
C LYS A 146 -3.70 -7.29 -2.78
N ILE A 147 -4.96 -7.54 -2.39
CA ILE A 147 -5.33 -8.63 -1.48
C ILE A 147 -6.09 -9.66 -2.29
N TYR A 148 -5.66 -10.92 -2.17
CA TYR A 148 -6.29 -12.02 -2.89
C TYR A 148 -7.33 -12.76 -2.05
N GLY A 149 -7.24 -12.65 -0.72
CA GLY A 149 -8.20 -13.25 0.18
C GLY A 149 -7.65 -13.61 1.55
N LEU A 150 -8.29 -14.58 2.16
CA LEU A 150 -7.94 -15.12 3.46
C LEU A 150 -7.69 -16.62 3.39
N THR A 151 -6.89 -17.12 4.31
CA THR A 151 -6.68 -18.56 4.54
C THR A 151 -6.52 -18.86 6.02
N GLN A 152 -6.63 -20.14 6.39
CA GLN A 152 -6.42 -20.62 7.74
C GLN A 152 -5.59 -21.89 7.72
N ASN A 153 -4.54 -21.98 8.55
CA ASN A 153 -3.75 -23.19 8.67
C ASN A 153 -4.37 -24.21 9.65
N SER A 154 -3.77 -25.41 9.75
CA SER A 154 -4.21 -26.49 10.64
C SER A 154 -4.19 -26.15 12.14
N LYS A 155 -3.52 -25.05 12.53
CA LYS A 155 -3.47 -24.54 13.90
C LYS A 155 -4.49 -23.44 14.15
N ASN A 156 -5.50 -23.30 13.30
CA ASN A 156 -6.56 -22.29 13.35
C ASN A 156 -6.04 -20.84 13.28
N ARG A 157 -4.84 -20.60 12.78
CA ARG A 157 -4.30 -19.26 12.58
C ARG A 157 -4.72 -18.73 11.21
N TYR A 158 -5.29 -17.53 11.20
CA TYR A 158 -5.69 -16.83 9.98
C TYR A 158 -4.54 -16.04 9.36
N PHE A 159 -4.55 -15.99 8.04
CA PHE A 159 -3.60 -15.21 7.24
C PHE A 159 -4.35 -14.44 6.17
N MET A 160 -3.91 -13.22 5.96
CA MET A 160 -4.25 -12.43 4.79
C MET A 160 -3.30 -12.82 3.65
N VAL A 161 -3.86 -13.17 2.49
CA VAL A 161 -3.11 -13.52 1.28
C VAL A 161 -3.04 -12.30 0.39
N LEU A 162 -1.83 -11.80 0.16
CA LEU A 162 -1.58 -10.56 -0.55
C LEU A 162 -0.49 -10.70 -1.61
N GLN A 163 -0.37 -9.65 -2.40
CA GLN A 163 0.69 -9.49 -3.37
C GLN A 163 2.06 -9.64 -2.71
N TYR A 164 2.90 -10.48 -3.31
CA TYR A 164 4.31 -10.59 -2.92
C TYR A 164 5.10 -9.46 -3.56
N ALA A 165 5.79 -8.67 -2.74
CA ALA A 165 6.68 -7.60 -3.20
C ALA A 165 8.11 -8.14 -3.32
N ASP A 166 8.57 -8.35 -4.54
CA ASP A 166 9.85 -9.01 -4.85
C ASP A 166 11.10 -8.21 -4.42
N SER A 167 10.96 -6.90 -4.32
CA SER A 167 12.05 -5.99 -3.96
C SER A 167 12.04 -5.60 -2.47
N GLY A 168 11.17 -6.21 -1.68
CA GLY A 168 11.04 -5.97 -0.24
C GLY A 168 10.47 -4.60 0.12
N ASN A 169 10.77 -4.08 1.33
CA ASN A 169 10.34 -2.76 1.74
C ASN A 169 11.31 -1.65 1.29
N LEU A 170 10.83 -0.42 1.29
CA LEU A 170 11.59 0.76 0.82
C LEU A 170 12.91 0.94 1.58
N TYR A 171 12.91 0.72 2.90
CA TYR A 171 14.13 0.79 3.70
C TYR A 171 15.21 -0.17 3.18
N LYS A 172 14.86 -1.46 3.01
CA LYS A 172 15.79 -2.48 2.50
C LYS A 172 16.19 -2.17 1.06
N PHE A 173 15.25 -1.76 0.23
CA PHE A 173 15.47 -1.39 -1.17
C PHE A 173 16.49 -0.23 -1.28
N LEU A 174 16.32 0.84 -0.53
CA LEU A 174 17.24 1.97 -0.54
C LEU A 174 18.65 1.58 -0.07
N ARG A 175 18.75 0.79 1.00
CA ARG A 175 20.07 0.33 1.48
C ARG A 175 20.84 -0.53 0.48
N THR A 176 20.15 -1.31 -0.35
CA THR A 176 20.79 -2.28 -1.27
C THR A 176 20.94 -1.75 -2.68
N LYS A 177 20.09 -0.81 -3.11
CA LYS A 177 19.95 -0.37 -4.50
C LYS A 177 20.09 1.14 -4.69
N PHE A 178 20.46 1.89 -3.66
CA PHE A 178 20.50 3.35 -3.72
C PHE A 178 21.32 3.91 -4.87
N GLN A 179 22.47 3.31 -5.16
CA GLN A 179 23.36 3.74 -6.25
C GLN A 179 22.74 3.56 -7.65
N GLU A 180 21.76 2.65 -7.77
CA GLU A 180 21.01 2.41 -9.00
C GLU A 180 19.80 3.35 -9.16
N VAL A 181 19.44 4.10 -8.09
CA VAL A 181 18.23 4.91 -8.01
C VAL A 181 18.52 6.37 -8.39
N ASN A 182 18.17 6.73 -9.62
CA ASN A 182 18.25 8.13 -10.09
C ASN A 182 17.04 8.95 -9.63
N TRP A 183 17.07 10.27 -9.84
CA TRP A 183 15.99 11.17 -9.45
C TRP A 183 14.65 10.86 -10.12
N LYS A 184 14.66 10.38 -11.36
CA LYS A 184 13.43 9.92 -12.03
C LYS A 184 12.77 8.80 -11.25
N THR A 185 13.55 7.83 -10.77
CA THR A 185 13.05 6.73 -9.93
C THR A 185 12.61 7.24 -8.57
N LYS A 186 13.38 8.13 -7.91
CA LYS A 186 13.00 8.73 -6.61
C LYS A 186 11.65 9.46 -6.70
N LEU A 187 11.44 10.24 -7.74
CA LEU A 187 10.17 10.93 -7.97
C LEU A 187 9.00 9.96 -8.22
N LYS A 188 9.26 8.88 -8.97
CA LYS A 188 8.25 7.84 -9.17
C LYS A 188 7.85 7.17 -7.85
N LEU A 189 8.83 6.79 -7.01
CA LEU A 189 8.55 6.24 -5.68
C LEU A 189 7.64 7.18 -4.88
N LEU A 190 8.00 8.47 -4.79
CA LEU A 190 7.20 9.46 -4.06
C LEU A 190 5.80 9.65 -4.63
N LYS A 191 5.66 9.62 -5.95
CA LYS A 191 4.38 9.72 -6.63
C LYS A 191 3.48 8.55 -6.25
N ASP A 192 3.97 7.31 -6.36
CA ASP A 192 3.22 6.11 -6.00
C ASP A 192 2.81 6.15 -4.52
N ILE A 193 3.75 6.48 -3.62
CA ILE A 193 3.52 6.56 -2.17
C ILE A 193 2.48 7.64 -1.83
N SER A 194 2.62 8.84 -2.42
CA SER A 194 1.68 9.94 -2.16
C SER A 194 0.27 9.65 -2.69
N TYR A 195 0.17 8.97 -3.84
CA TYR A 195 -1.11 8.53 -4.38
C TYR A 195 -1.79 7.52 -3.45
N ASP A 196 -1.06 6.51 -2.99
CA ASP A 196 -1.61 5.47 -2.13
C ASP A 196 -2.01 6.05 -0.76
N LEU A 197 -1.17 6.93 -0.17
CA LEU A 197 -1.53 7.66 1.05
C LEU A 197 -2.78 8.54 0.87
N TYR A 198 -2.91 9.18 -0.31
CA TYR A 198 -4.12 9.93 -0.63
C TYR A 198 -5.37 9.04 -0.64
N GLN A 199 -5.29 7.82 -1.20
CA GLN A 199 -6.44 6.90 -1.20
C GLN A 199 -6.79 6.42 0.21
N ILE A 200 -5.79 6.12 1.06
CA ILE A 200 -5.99 5.77 2.46
C ILE A 200 -6.69 6.92 3.21
N HIS A 201 -6.19 8.15 3.06
CA HIS A 201 -6.80 9.33 3.67
C HIS A 201 -8.22 9.62 3.14
N ARG A 202 -8.48 9.35 1.85
CA ARG A 202 -9.78 9.47 1.22
C ARG A 202 -10.78 8.44 1.72
N ALA A 203 -10.31 7.24 2.03
CA ALA A 203 -11.11 6.19 2.67
C ALA A 203 -11.48 6.51 4.13
N GLY A 204 -10.97 7.61 4.69
CA GLY A 204 -11.23 8.03 6.07
C GLY A 204 -10.26 7.44 7.08
N TYR A 205 -9.13 6.89 6.64
CA TYR A 205 -8.13 6.29 7.51
C TYR A 205 -6.91 7.20 7.70
N ILE A 206 -6.29 7.06 8.86
CA ILE A 206 -4.97 7.54 9.23
C ILE A 206 -4.10 6.29 9.32
N HIS A 207 -2.91 6.28 8.71
CA HIS A 207 -2.02 5.12 8.76
C HIS A 207 -1.48 4.88 10.16
N ALA A 208 -1.03 5.93 10.81
CA ALA A 208 -0.55 5.99 12.19
C ALA A 208 0.77 5.24 12.50
N ASP A 209 1.28 4.45 11.55
CA ASP A 209 2.63 3.82 11.60
C ASP A 209 3.33 3.93 10.23
N PHE A 210 3.39 5.16 9.70
CA PHE A 210 3.84 5.40 8.34
C PHE A 210 5.35 5.63 8.29
N HIS A 211 6.08 4.64 7.79
CA HIS A 211 7.54 4.65 7.64
C HIS A 211 8.00 3.75 6.48
N SER A 212 9.27 3.86 6.07
CA SER A 212 9.82 3.12 4.92
C SER A 212 9.74 1.59 5.05
N GLY A 213 9.66 1.07 6.26
CA GLY A 213 9.44 -0.36 6.53
C GLY A 213 8.06 -0.87 6.07
N ASN A 214 7.06 0.02 6.07
CA ASN A 214 5.68 -0.26 5.67
C ASN A 214 5.34 0.18 4.23
N ILE A 215 6.36 0.43 3.42
CA ILE A 215 6.23 0.72 1.99
C ILE A 215 6.93 -0.38 1.20
N LEU A 216 6.18 -1.17 0.46
CA LEU A 216 6.70 -2.29 -0.33
C LEU A 216 7.07 -1.85 -1.74
N GLN A 217 8.08 -2.54 -2.31
CA GLN A 217 8.60 -2.30 -3.65
C GLN A 217 8.45 -3.56 -4.51
N ASP A 218 7.82 -3.43 -5.67
CA ASP A 218 7.54 -4.56 -6.55
C ASP A 218 7.81 -4.24 -8.01
N LYS A 219 8.41 -5.20 -8.73
CA LYS A 219 8.57 -5.19 -10.18
C LYS A 219 7.81 -6.34 -10.87
N HIS A 220 7.34 -7.31 -10.10
CA HIS A 220 6.81 -8.56 -10.65
C HIS A 220 5.54 -8.37 -11.49
N LEU A 221 4.61 -7.51 -11.05
CA LEU A 221 3.34 -7.27 -11.74
C LEU A 221 3.41 -6.10 -12.72
N SER A 222 4.55 -5.43 -12.84
CA SER A 222 4.74 -4.25 -13.69
C SER A 222 6.13 -4.25 -14.30
N THR A 223 6.26 -3.72 -15.52
CA THR A 223 7.57 -3.47 -16.14
C THR A 223 8.38 -2.37 -15.45
N THR A 224 7.74 -1.63 -14.55
CA THR A 224 8.34 -0.54 -13.77
C THR A 224 8.18 -0.79 -12.29
N LEU A 225 9.18 -0.39 -11.49
CA LEU A 225 9.10 -0.43 -10.03
C LEU A 225 7.87 0.33 -9.53
N GLN A 226 7.06 -0.32 -8.67
CA GLN A 226 5.90 0.28 -8.02
C GLN A 226 6.02 0.21 -6.51
N SER A 227 5.47 1.23 -5.83
CA SER A 227 5.44 1.31 -4.37
C SER A 227 4.02 1.16 -3.86
N TYR A 228 3.85 0.41 -2.76
CA TYR A 228 2.56 0.21 -2.09
C TYR A 228 2.70 0.44 -0.60
N ILE A 229 1.70 1.07 0.02
CA ILE A 229 1.62 1.19 1.47
C ILE A 229 0.94 -0.07 2.03
N THR A 230 1.53 -0.63 3.07
CA THR A 230 1.05 -1.84 3.76
C THR A 230 0.93 -1.59 5.26
N ASP A 231 0.42 -2.60 5.99
CA ASP A 231 0.31 -2.60 7.44
C ASP A 231 -0.67 -1.55 8.01
N LEU A 232 -1.96 -1.76 7.71
CA LEU A 232 -3.04 -0.95 8.27
C LEU A 232 -3.57 -1.49 9.62
N GLY A 233 -2.78 -2.32 10.33
CA GLY A 233 -3.17 -2.90 11.61
C GLY A 233 -3.37 -1.85 12.72
N LEU A 234 -2.54 -0.80 12.73
CA LEU A 234 -2.65 0.34 13.65
C LEU A 234 -3.49 1.50 13.10
N SER A 235 -3.99 1.37 11.87
CA SER A 235 -4.76 2.44 11.23
C SER A 235 -6.02 2.78 12.02
N LYS A 236 -6.30 4.08 12.08
CA LYS A 236 -7.43 4.65 12.81
C LYS A 236 -8.43 5.25 11.83
N ASN A 237 -9.71 4.98 12.07
CA ASN A 237 -10.77 5.66 11.34
C ASN A 237 -10.95 7.07 11.93
N THR A 238 -11.00 8.10 11.08
CA THR A 238 -11.18 9.49 11.52
C THR A 238 -12.47 9.74 12.30
N ASN A 239 -13.43 8.82 12.22
CA ASN A 239 -14.73 8.91 12.92
C ASN A 239 -14.76 8.11 14.24
N GLU A 240 -13.70 7.37 14.59
CA GLU A 240 -13.62 6.64 15.84
C GLU A 240 -13.11 7.56 16.95
N ASN A 241 -13.83 7.60 18.08
CA ASN A 241 -13.39 8.29 19.30
C ASN A 241 -12.38 7.39 20.02
N ASP A 242 -11.12 7.47 19.63
CA ASP A 242 -10.05 6.77 20.32
C ASP A 242 -9.70 7.40 21.66
N SER A 243 -9.39 6.54 22.64
CA SER A 243 -8.76 6.90 23.89
C SER A 243 -7.40 7.59 23.66
N GLU A 244 -7.11 8.62 24.46
CA GLU A 244 -5.87 9.39 24.40
C GLU A 244 -4.64 8.51 24.71
N GLY A 245 -3.52 8.76 24.01
CA GLY A 245 -2.25 8.75 24.65
C GLY A 245 -1.27 7.62 24.38
N GLU A 246 -1.55 6.60 23.59
CA GLU A 246 -0.49 5.65 23.27
C GLU A 246 0.42 6.14 22.14
N ILE A 247 1.70 6.41 22.49
CA ILE A 247 2.75 6.71 21.50
C ILE A 247 3.30 5.39 20.97
N TYR A 248 3.08 5.12 19.71
CA TYR A 248 3.66 3.97 19.00
C TYR A 248 4.24 4.41 17.67
N GLY A 249 4.93 3.51 17.00
CA GLY A 249 5.59 3.76 15.71
C GLY A 249 7.10 3.88 15.83
N VAL A 250 7.76 4.04 14.68
CA VAL A 250 9.23 4.18 14.58
C VAL A 250 9.59 5.64 14.79
N MET A 251 10.18 5.96 15.97
CA MET A 251 10.40 7.32 16.48
C MET A 251 10.84 8.36 15.44
N PRO A 252 11.83 8.13 14.57
CA PRO A 252 12.25 9.13 13.58
C PRO A 252 11.14 9.63 12.65
N TYR A 253 10.08 8.88 12.46
CA TYR A 253 8.97 9.20 11.56
C TYR A 253 7.74 9.76 12.29
N VAL A 254 7.73 9.68 13.62
CA VAL A 254 6.60 10.14 14.43
C VAL A 254 6.55 11.66 14.47
N ALA A 255 5.38 12.25 14.20
CA ALA A 255 5.19 13.69 14.22
C ALA A 255 5.37 14.30 15.62
N PRO A 256 5.90 15.55 15.73
CA PRO A 256 6.16 16.20 17.01
C PRO A 256 4.96 16.26 17.95
N GLU A 257 3.77 16.56 17.41
CA GLU A 257 2.54 16.62 18.22
C GLU A 257 2.17 15.25 18.81
N VAL A 258 2.46 14.15 18.07
CA VAL A 258 2.23 12.80 18.57
C VAL A 258 3.24 12.42 19.64
N LEU A 259 4.52 12.80 19.47
CA LEU A 259 5.56 12.64 20.51
C LEU A 259 5.21 13.41 21.79
N LEU A 260 4.40 14.46 21.68
CA LEU A 260 3.86 15.24 22.81
C LEU A 260 2.54 14.67 23.35
N GLY A 261 2.11 13.48 22.93
CA GLY A 261 0.91 12.80 23.42
C GLY A 261 -0.40 13.20 22.74
N GLN A 262 -0.35 13.97 21.65
CA GLN A 262 -1.55 14.27 20.88
C GLN A 262 -1.95 13.10 19.99
N LYS A 263 -3.22 13.08 19.57
CA LYS A 263 -3.76 12.03 18.71
C LYS A 263 -3.10 12.02 17.32
N PHE A 264 -2.96 10.84 16.74
CA PHE A 264 -2.60 10.71 15.32
C PHE A 264 -3.66 11.38 14.44
N THR A 265 -3.20 12.06 13.42
CA THR A 265 -4.04 12.72 12.40
C THR A 265 -3.48 12.44 11.01
N LYS A 266 -4.26 12.73 9.96
CA LYS A 266 -3.73 12.68 8.58
C LYS A 266 -2.48 13.57 8.42
N ALA A 267 -2.43 14.69 9.15
CA ALA A 267 -1.25 15.56 9.13
C ALA A 267 -0.01 14.92 9.78
N ALA A 268 -0.18 13.98 10.72
CA ALA A 268 0.94 13.22 11.28
C ALA A 268 1.54 12.26 10.23
N ASP A 269 0.71 11.58 9.41
CA ASP A 269 1.20 10.78 8.29
C ASP A 269 1.96 11.65 7.26
N ILE A 270 1.52 12.90 7.04
CA ILE A 270 2.23 13.84 6.16
C ILE A 270 3.60 14.22 6.71
N TYR A 271 3.73 14.37 8.03
CA TYR A 271 5.05 14.57 8.65
C TYR A 271 5.98 13.38 8.33
N SER A 272 5.49 12.17 8.53
CA SER A 272 6.21 10.93 8.22
C SER A 272 6.60 10.86 6.72
N PHE A 273 5.71 11.32 5.81
CA PHE A 273 6.02 11.42 4.39
C PHE A 273 7.23 12.35 4.12
N GLY A 274 7.29 13.51 4.79
CA GLY A 274 8.43 14.42 4.71
C GLY A 274 9.75 13.78 5.19
N VAL A 275 9.68 12.98 6.25
CA VAL A 275 10.83 12.22 6.75
C VAL A 275 11.25 11.13 5.74
N ILE A 276 10.31 10.42 5.12
CA ILE A 276 10.58 9.45 4.05
C ILE A 276 11.24 10.14 2.84
N MET A 277 10.86 11.38 2.51
CA MET A 277 11.54 12.16 1.47
C MET A 277 13.03 12.32 1.76
N SER A 278 13.43 12.63 3.01
CA SER A 278 14.84 12.72 3.36
C SER A 278 15.56 11.38 3.18
N GLU A 279 14.95 10.28 3.62
CA GLU A 279 15.48 8.93 3.45
C GLU A 279 15.66 8.55 1.97
N ILE A 280 14.69 8.86 1.11
CA ILE A 280 14.80 8.63 -0.35
C ILE A 280 15.93 9.48 -0.95
N SER A 281 16.17 10.69 -0.43
CA SER A 281 17.25 11.54 -0.96
C SER A 281 18.63 10.99 -0.61
N THR A 282 18.83 10.51 0.62
CA THR A 282 20.11 10.08 1.17
C THR A 282 20.41 8.59 1.00
N GLY A 283 19.36 7.74 0.88
CA GLY A 283 19.47 6.29 0.98
C GLY A 283 19.75 5.78 2.41
N GLN A 284 19.77 6.66 3.39
CA GLN A 284 20.09 6.39 4.78
C GLN A 284 18.88 6.58 5.68
N ARG A 285 18.88 5.88 6.79
CA ARG A 285 17.84 6.01 7.79
C ARG A 285 17.82 7.44 8.35
N PRO A 286 16.65 8.05 8.58
CA PRO A 286 16.58 9.36 9.21
C PRO A 286 17.29 9.35 10.56
N PHE A 287 18.11 10.36 10.81
CA PHE A 287 18.95 10.49 12.02
C PHE A 287 19.91 9.30 12.24
N ASP A 288 20.43 8.72 11.15
CA ASP A 288 21.41 7.63 11.23
C ASP A 288 22.61 8.05 12.10
N GLY A 289 23.12 7.11 12.92
CA GLY A 289 24.19 7.38 13.90
C GLY A 289 23.73 8.07 15.20
N GLN A 290 22.44 8.41 15.35
CA GLN A 290 21.89 8.91 16.62
C GLN A 290 21.10 7.82 17.34
N ASN A 291 21.14 7.85 18.69
CA ASN A 291 20.29 6.98 19.48
C ASN A 291 18.83 7.45 19.38
N PHE A 292 17.91 6.52 19.15
CA PHE A 292 16.47 6.79 19.12
C PHE A 292 15.90 6.79 20.53
N ASP A 293 16.26 7.82 21.29
CA ASP A 293 15.92 8.02 22.70
C ASP A 293 15.09 9.31 22.92
N ILE A 294 14.75 9.56 24.16
CA ILE A 294 13.99 10.75 24.57
C ILE A 294 14.71 12.05 24.15
N LYS A 295 16.06 12.06 24.10
CA LYS A 295 16.82 13.26 23.69
C LYS A 295 16.57 13.59 22.23
N LEU A 296 16.52 12.59 21.36
CA LEU A 296 16.17 12.77 19.96
C LEU A 296 14.70 13.23 19.83
N ALA A 297 13.76 12.61 20.54
CA ALA A 297 12.36 13.02 20.55
C ALA A 297 12.20 14.50 20.93
N VAL A 298 12.87 14.97 21.98
CA VAL A 298 12.86 16.38 22.38
C VAL A 298 13.43 17.30 21.30
N LYS A 299 14.51 16.90 20.62
CA LYS A 299 15.07 17.68 19.50
C LYS A 299 14.10 17.78 18.32
N ILE A 300 13.42 16.68 17.98
CA ILE A 300 12.37 16.65 16.93
C ILE A 300 11.24 17.60 17.31
N CYS A 301 10.76 17.57 18.55
CA CYS A 301 9.73 18.49 19.04
C CYS A 301 10.18 19.96 19.01
N LYS A 302 11.49 20.22 19.09
CA LYS A 302 12.08 21.56 18.94
C LYS A 302 12.39 21.94 17.49
N GLY A 303 12.05 21.10 16.52
CA GLY A 303 12.18 21.40 15.09
C GLY A 303 13.39 20.79 14.40
N LEU A 304 14.13 19.88 15.06
CA LEU A 304 15.18 19.11 14.37
C LEU A 304 14.55 18.30 13.22
N LYS A 305 15.11 18.38 12.05
CA LYS A 305 14.73 17.63 10.86
C LYS A 305 15.88 16.77 10.38
N PRO A 306 15.57 15.64 9.69
CA PRO A 306 16.62 14.84 9.07
C PRO A 306 17.29 15.61 7.90
N GLU A 307 18.52 15.25 7.61
CA GLU A 307 19.32 15.85 6.53
C GLU A 307 18.90 15.33 5.15
N PHE A 308 19.25 16.09 4.12
CA PHE A 308 19.12 15.70 2.71
C PHE A 308 20.49 15.49 2.09
N ALA A 309 20.56 14.66 1.07
CA ALA A 309 21.81 14.47 0.32
C ALA A 309 22.27 15.78 -0.34
N PRO A 310 23.58 16.06 -0.38
CA PRO A 310 24.11 17.18 -1.13
C PRO A 310 23.62 17.16 -2.59
N GLY A 311 23.28 18.33 -3.14
CA GLY A 311 22.75 18.44 -4.50
C GLY A 311 21.27 18.03 -4.67
N THR A 312 20.56 17.76 -3.56
CA THR A 312 19.09 17.58 -3.62
C THR A 312 18.43 18.88 -4.09
N PRO A 313 17.52 18.86 -5.11
CA PRO A 313 16.88 20.05 -5.62
C PRO A 313 16.09 20.82 -4.56
N ASP A 314 16.18 22.17 -4.59
CA ASP A 314 15.53 23.04 -3.60
C ASP A 314 14.03 22.81 -3.51
N CYS A 315 13.35 22.65 -4.65
CA CYS A 315 11.90 22.38 -4.65
C CYS A 315 11.53 21.10 -3.89
N TYR A 316 12.40 20.08 -3.92
CA TYR A 316 12.21 18.85 -3.17
C TYR A 316 12.37 19.08 -1.66
N ILE A 317 13.44 19.80 -1.26
CA ILE A 317 13.71 20.16 0.14
C ILE A 317 12.57 21.04 0.70
N GLU A 318 12.09 21.99 -0.09
CA GLU A 318 10.95 22.86 0.29
C GLU A 318 9.69 22.05 0.56
N LEU A 319 9.30 21.13 -0.34
CA LEU A 319 8.14 20.27 -0.14
C LEU A 319 8.29 19.40 1.12
N ALA A 320 9.46 18.77 1.30
CA ALA A 320 9.73 17.95 2.48
C ALA A 320 9.64 18.79 3.78
N ASN A 321 10.18 20.01 3.75
CA ASN A 321 10.09 20.96 4.88
C ASN A 321 8.66 21.42 5.17
N GLN A 322 7.83 21.59 4.15
CA GLN A 322 6.39 21.86 4.31
C GLN A 322 5.68 20.67 4.97
N CYS A 323 5.99 19.45 4.53
CA CYS A 323 5.46 18.23 5.14
C CYS A 323 5.86 18.10 6.62
N MET A 324 7.10 18.46 6.97
CA MET A 324 7.65 18.41 8.33
C MET A 324 7.43 19.73 9.13
N ASN A 325 6.45 20.56 8.77
CA ASN A 325 6.14 21.76 9.53
C ASN A 325 5.70 21.40 10.96
N LEU A 326 6.22 22.10 11.97
CA LEU A 326 5.83 21.90 13.38
C LEU A 326 4.33 22.14 13.59
N ASN A 327 3.78 23.14 12.93
CA ASN A 327 2.33 23.35 12.90
C ASN A 327 1.67 22.40 11.90
N SER A 328 0.97 21.40 12.41
CA SER A 328 0.29 20.37 11.61
C SER A 328 -0.72 20.96 10.59
N GLN A 329 -1.33 22.10 10.89
CA GLN A 329 -2.29 22.78 10.00
C GLN A 329 -1.63 23.43 8.76
N LYS A 330 -0.30 23.63 8.80
CA LYS A 330 0.45 24.17 7.66
C LYS A 330 1.00 23.10 6.72
N ARG A 331 0.85 21.81 7.08
CA ARG A 331 1.26 20.70 6.24
C ARG A 331 0.31 20.54 5.06
N PRO A 332 0.80 20.24 3.85
CA PRO A 332 -0.06 19.95 2.70
C PRO A 332 -0.85 18.66 2.92
N SER A 333 -1.98 18.50 2.23
CA SER A 333 -2.67 17.21 2.20
C SER A 333 -1.96 16.22 1.25
N ALA A 334 -2.21 14.91 1.42
CA ALA A 334 -1.66 13.89 0.52
C ALA A 334 -2.09 14.12 -0.95
N SER A 335 -3.33 14.59 -1.20
CA SER A 335 -3.79 14.94 -2.53
C SER A 335 -3.02 16.11 -3.15
N LYS A 336 -2.68 17.14 -2.34
CA LYS A 336 -1.88 18.27 -2.81
C LYS A 336 -0.44 17.86 -3.12
N ILE A 337 0.15 16.98 -2.30
CA ILE A 337 1.49 16.43 -2.56
C ILE A 337 1.49 15.65 -3.89
N TRP A 338 0.52 14.74 -4.05
CA TRP A 338 0.40 13.95 -5.28
C TRP A 338 0.24 14.84 -6.51
N SER A 339 -0.66 15.84 -6.49
CA SER A 339 -0.83 16.78 -7.60
C SER A 339 0.45 17.55 -7.92
N LEU A 340 1.20 17.99 -6.90
CA LEU A 340 2.47 18.71 -7.10
C LEU A 340 3.53 17.81 -7.74
N LEU A 341 3.62 16.55 -7.33
CA LEU A 341 4.56 15.57 -7.91
C LEU A 341 4.20 15.22 -9.37
N GLU A 342 2.90 15.25 -9.74
CA GLU A 342 2.46 15.16 -11.13
C GLU A 342 2.91 16.38 -11.94
N GLU A 343 2.70 17.60 -11.42
CA GLU A 343 3.16 18.84 -12.07
C GLU A 343 4.68 18.84 -12.28
N TRP A 344 5.47 18.34 -11.32
CA TRP A 344 6.91 18.22 -11.47
C TRP A 344 7.29 17.28 -12.62
N ASN A 345 6.51 16.21 -12.82
CA ASN A 345 6.72 15.27 -13.91
C ASN A 345 6.33 15.86 -15.29
N GLU A 346 5.56 16.92 -15.34
CA GLU A 346 5.18 17.61 -16.59
C GLU A 346 6.06 18.83 -16.88
N SER A 347 6.52 19.53 -15.83
CA SER A 347 7.30 20.77 -15.94
C SER A 347 8.73 20.54 -16.46
N ASN A 348 9.04 21.06 -17.65
CA ASN A 348 10.40 21.00 -18.19
C ASN A 348 11.44 21.72 -17.32
N LYS A 349 11.05 22.82 -16.65
CA LYS A 349 11.92 23.56 -15.73
C LYS A 349 12.34 22.70 -14.53
N VAL A 350 11.37 22.01 -13.94
CA VAL A 350 11.59 21.15 -12.77
C VAL A 350 12.37 19.88 -13.15
N LYS A 351 12.01 19.25 -14.28
CA LYS A 351 12.77 18.11 -14.82
C LYS A 351 14.26 18.43 -15.00
N LYS A 352 14.58 19.64 -15.48
CA LYS A 352 15.99 20.05 -15.66
C LYS A 352 16.75 20.12 -14.35
N GLN A 353 16.13 20.57 -13.24
CA GLN A 353 16.75 20.57 -11.90
C GLN A 353 17.11 19.15 -11.44
N PHE A 354 16.19 18.20 -11.62
CA PHE A 354 16.41 16.80 -11.24
C PHE A 354 17.47 16.11 -12.13
N LEU A 355 17.53 16.44 -13.41
CA LEU A 355 18.58 15.93 -14.31
C LEU A 355 19.95 16.48 -13.93
N GLU A 356 20.05 17.73 -13.50
CA GLU A 356 21.29 18.33 -13.03
C GLU A 356 21.76 17.69 -11.71
N ALA A 357 20.82 17.45 -10.78
CA ALA A 357 21.10 16.74 -9.54
C ALA A 357 21.58 15.29 -9.79
N ASP A 358 21.08 14.58 -10.80
CA ASP A 358 21.59 13.26 -11.18
C ASP A 358 23.05 13.31 -11.67
N LYS A 359 23.44 14.37 -12.40
CA LYS A 359 24.84 14.55 -12.85
C LYS A 359 25.77 14.81 -11.67
N GLN A 360 25.36 15.65 -10.72
CA GLN A 360 26.15 15.97 -9.53
C GLN A 360 26.35 14.74 -8.64
N LEU A 361 25.30 13.93 -8.44
CA LEU A 361 25.38 12.67 -7.70
C LEU A 361 26.39 11.69 -8.32
N LYS A 362 26.35 11.53 -9.64
CA LYS A 362 27.32 10.68 -10.36
C LYS A 362 28.75 11.18 -10.22
N ALA A 363 28.96 12.49 -10.34
CA ALA A 363 30.30 13.07 -10.16
C ALA A 363 30.87 12.86 -8.75
N PHE A 364 29.98 12.79 -7.72
CA PHE A 364 30.38 12.55 -6.32
C PHE A 364 30.74 11.09 -6.02
N ILE A 365 30.14 10.13 -6.77
CA ILE A 365 30.39 8.69 -6.59
C ILE A 365 31.66 8.23 -7.33
N PHE A 366 32.06 8.94 -8.38
CA PHE A 366 33.22 8.58 -9.22
C PHE A 366 34.52 9.37 -8.92
N ASN A 367 34.48 10.26 -7.94
CA ASN A 367 35.63 10.92 -7.33
C ASN A 367 35.89 10.37 -5.92
#